data_f165e94199419cc60699269d911dfe78
#
_entry.id   f165e94199419cc60699269d911dfe78
#
_cell.length_a   1.000
_cell.length_b   1.000
_cell.length_c   1.000
_cell.angle_alpha   90.00
_cell.angle_beta   90.00
_cell.angle_gamma   90.00
#
_symmetry.space_group_name_H-M   'P 1'
#
loop_
_entity.id
_entity.type
_entity.pdbx_description
1 polymer ?
#
loop_
_entity_poly.entity_id
_entity_poly.type
_entity_poly.pdbx_seq_one_letter_code
_entity_poly.pdbx_strand_id
1 'polypeptide(L)'
;MFKPVPVGDRTRYSYARINEVLPMPHLIDIQRKSYEWFMREGLCEIFHDISPIKDFTGNLELSFEGFTLGDPKYSVEECKERDASYSAPLNVNVRLLYKDTGEIKESKVFMGDFPLMTETGTFIINGAERVIVSQLVRSPGVYYNVSMDPSGKKMYGTTVIPNRGAWIEFETDVNDVIYARVDRTRKLPATILLRALGLSSNAEILALFGEHPSVLATLERDATTNREEALIEIYKKLRPGEPPTLENSTQLIEATFFDNKRYDLASVGRYKLNKKLGWRRRLLDKVLDAPLVDTSTGEIILPAGTRIDDKAIDIIEQSEIFSGVGLKEVFIRVKEQVLKLICTADIPEKHRTVTVEDVLASFG
;
A
#
# COMPACT_ATOMS: atom_id res chain seq x y z
N MET A 1 3.32 -20.53 50.32
CA MET A 1 2.47 -19.43 50.81
C MET A 1 1.74 -18.88 49.57
N PHE A 2 0.44 -18.89 49.55
CA PHE A 2 -0.34 -18.35 48.43
C PHE A 2 -0.46 -16.83 48.54
N LYS A 3 -0.46 -16.13 47.41
CA LYS A 3 -0.59 -14.67 47.36
C LYS A 3 -1.95 -14.31 46.73
N PRO A 4 -2.75 -13.44 47.37
CA PRO A 4 -3.95 -12.91 46.74
C PRO A 4 -3.54 -11.93 45.59
N VAL A 5 -4.11 -12.13 44.40
CA VAL A 5 -3.88 -11.28 43.25
C VAL A 5 -5.25 -10.76 42.79
N PRO A 6 -5.46 -9.45 42.73
CA PRO A 6 -6.70 -8.87 42.18
C PRO A 6 -6.76 -9.06 40.68
N VAL A 7 -7.88 -9.55 40.15
CA VAL A 7 -8.13 -9.70 38.73
C VAL A 7 -9.53 -9.14 38.44
N GLY A 8 -9.60 -7.87 38.05
CA GLY A 8 -10.86 -7.13 38.00
C GLY A 8 -11.53 -7.08 39.37
N ASP A 9 -12.82 -7.36 39.43
CA ASP A 9 -13.60 -7.35 40.69
C ASP A 9 -13.42 -8.61 41.55
N ARG A 10 -12.56 -9.54 41.13
CA ARG A 10 -12.35 -10.82 41.84
C ARG A 10 -10.91 -10.95 42.32
N THR A 11 -10.76 -11.61 43.50
CA THR A 11 -9.45 -11.96 44.03
C THR A 11 -9.13 -13.41 43.72
N ARG A 12 -8.02 -13.65 43.00
CA ARG A 12 -7.44 -14.98 42.76
C ARG A 12 -6.28 -15.23 43.70
N TYR A 13 -6.08 -16.47 44.07
CA TYR A 13 -4.92 -16.89 44.86
C TYR A 13 -3.87 -17.52 43.97
N SER A 14 -2.68 -16.90 43.91
CA SER A 14 -1.54 -17.43 43.17
C SER A 14 -0.73 -18.37 44.02
N TYR A 15 -0.50 -19.58 43.53
CA TYR A 15 0.38 -20.60 44.11
C TYR A 15 1.73 -20.66 43.38
N ALA A 16 2.03 -19.70 42.51
CA ALA A 16 3.29 -19.63 41.78
C ALA A 16 4.48 -19.48 42.74
N ARG A 17 5.51 -20.26 42.49
CA ARG A 17 6.79 -20.21 43.22
C ARG A 17 7.71 -19.12 42.68
N ILE A 18 7.53 -18.74 41.43
CA ILE A 18 8.29 -17.72 40.73
C ILE A 18 7.39 -16.49 40.61
N ASN A 19 7.95 -15.29 40.84
CA ASN A 19 7.21 -14.05 40.66
C ASN A 19 6.87 -13.88 39.17
N GLU A 20 5.67 -13.35 38.88
CA GLU A 20 5.28 -13.00 37.56
C GLU A 20 6.25 -11.94 36.97
N VAL A 21 6.86 -12.25 35.83
CA VAL A 21 7.75 -11.34 35.12
C VAL A 21 6.95 -10.47 34.16
N LEU A 22 5.86 -11.01 33.63
CA LEU A 22 4.94 -10.31 32.72
C LEU A 22 3.51 -10.45 33.24
N PRO A 23 2.68 -9.40 33.18
CA PRO A 23 1.27 -9.50 33.52
C PRO A 23 0.57 -10.47 32.56
N MET A 24 -0.39 -11.23 33.08
CA MET A 24 -1.20 -12.13 32.27
C MET A 24 -2.01 -11.30 31.23
N PRO A 25 -1.88 -11.57 29.95
CA PRO A 25 -2.63 -10.81 28.93
C PRO A 25 -4.12 -11.10 29.06
N HIS A 26 -4.93 -10.06 28.88
CA HIS A 26 -6.37 -10.22 28.84
C HIS A 26 -6.78 -10.86 27.51
N LEU A 27 -7.58 -11.93 27.53
CA LEU A 27 -7.93 -12.71 26.35
C LEU A 27 -8.70 -11.92 25.27
N ILE A 28 -9.39 -10.85 25.65
CA ILE A 28 -10.15 -9.98 24.76
C ILE A 28 -9.45 -8.64 24.44
N ASP A 29 -8.17 -8.50 24.80
CA ASP A 29 -7.41 -7.26 24.58
C ASP A 29 -7.33 -6.88 23.10
N ILE A 30 -7.25 -7.86 22.22
CA ILE A 30 -7.18 -7.61 20.77
C ILE A 30 -8.43 -6.85 20.32
N GLN A 31 -9.61 -7.31 20.69
CA GLN A 31 -10.89 -6.68 20.33
C GLN A 31 -11.04 -5.30 20.98
N ARG A 32 -10.79 -5.22 22.29
CA ARG A 32 -10.93 -3.97 23.06
C ARG A 32 -9.98 -2.88 22.57
N LYS A 33 -8.69 -3.17 22.49
CA LYS A 33 -7.69 -2.19 22.05
C LYS A 33 -7.89 -1.76 20.59
N SER A 34 -8.33 -2.68 19.72
CA SER A 34 -8.67 -2.35 18.34
C SER A 34 -9.86 -1.40 18.26
N TYR A 35 -10.90 -1.63 19.07
CA TYR A 35 -12.06 -0.75 19.11
C TYR A 35 -11.74 0.60 19.75
N GLU A 36 -10.98 0.63 20.85
CA GLU A 36 -10.50 1.86 21.48
C GLU A 36 -9.67 2.72 20.52
N TRP A 37 -8.74 2.11 19.80
CA TRP A 37 -7.96 2.78 18.77
C TRP A 37 -8.86 3.32 17.65
N PHE A 38 -9.80 2.51 17.19
CA PHE A 38 -10.72 2.92 16.12
C PHE A 38 -11.56 4.14 16.55
N MET A 39 -12.05 4.14 17.78
CA MET A 39 -12.85 5.25 18.31
C MET A 39 -12.03 6.51 18.58
N ARG A 40 -10.75 6.39 18.96
CA ARG A 40 -9.89 7.53 19.26
C ARG A 40 -9.19 8.12 18.04
N GLU A 41 -8.68 7.26 17.18
CA GLU A 41 -7.80 7.62 16.07
C GLU A 41 -8.41 7.27 14.71
N GLY A 42 -8.90 6.02 14.55
CA GLY A 42 -9.34 5.51 13.25
C GLY A 42 -10.48 6.28 12.62
N LEU A 43 -11.48 6.71 13.39
CA LEU A 43 -12.57 7.55 12.87
C LEU A 43 -12.07 8.93 12.45
N CYS A 44 -11.15 9.54 13.21
CA CYS A 44 -10.54 10.81 12.86
C CYS A 44 -9.72 10.70 11.56
N GLU A 45 -8.95 9.62 11.40
CA GLU A 45 -8.19 9.35 10.17
C GLU A 45 -9.11 9.24 8.95
N ILE A 46 -10.23 8.49 9.08
CA ILE A 46 -11.21 8.33 7.99
C ILE A 46 -11.80 9.68 7.59
N PHE A 47 -12.24 10.50 8.56
CA PHE A 47 -12.78 11.81 8.27
C PHE A 47 -11.76 12.76 7.65
N HIS A 48 -10.50 12.67 8.08
CA HIS A 48 -9.41 13.44 7.49
C HIS A 48 -9.09 13.00 6.05
N ASP A 49 -9.05 11.69 5.79
CA ASP A 49 -8.76 11.14 4.46
C ASP A 49 -9.85 11.47 3.42
N ILE A 50 -11.11 11.53 3.86
CA ILE A 50 -12.22 11.91 2.98
C ILE A 50 -12.25 13.43 2.73
N SER A 51 -11.79 14.23 3.70
CA SER A 51 -11.80 15.69 3.63
C SER A 51 -10.63 16.25 2.80
N PRO A 52 -10.82 17.38 2.07
CA PRO A 52 -12.08 17.99 1.74
C PRO A 52 -12.78 17.31 0.55
N ILE A 53 -14.10 17.30 0.56
CA ILE A 53 -14.92 16.94 -0.61
C ILE A 53 -15.16 18.22 -1.39
N LYS A 54 -14.72 18.24 -2.65
CA LYS A 54 -14.86 19.41 -3.54
C LYS A 54 -16.01 19.18 -4.51
N ASP A 55 -16.72 20.25 -4.83
CA ASP A 55 -17.70 20.21 -5.92
C ASP A 55 -16.99 20.15 -7.30
N PHE A 56 -17.76 19.97 -8.36
CA PHE A 56 -17.24 19.90 -9.72
C PHE A 56 -16.54 21.20 -10.16
N THR A 57 -17.00 22.34 -9.69
CA THR A 57 -16.42 23.66 -10.01
C THR A 57 -15.22 24.01 -9.11
N GLY A 58 -15.03 23.28 -8.02
CA GLY A 58 -13.97 23.53 -7.03
C GLY A 58 -14.26 24.71 -6.09
N ASN A 59 -15.43 25.33 -6.16
CA ASN A 59 -15.83 26.50 -5.40
C ASN A 59 -16.34 26.18 -4.00
N LEU A 60 -16.89 24.98 -3.82
CA LEU A 60 -17.38 24.48 -2.55
C LEU A 60 -16.44 23.40 -2.00
N GLU A 61 -16.06 23.56 -0.75
CA GLU A 61 -15.28 22.53 -0.03
C GLU A 61 -16.00 22.16 1.27
N LEU A 62 -16.33 20.86 1.38
CA LEU A 62 -16.92 20.25 2.56
C LEU A 62 -15.84 19.50 3.34
N SER A 63 -15.63 19.85 4.59
CA SER A 63 -14.64 19.20 5.47
C SER A 63 -15.31 18.67 6.73
N PHE A 64 -14.79 17.52 7.22
CA PHE A 64 -15.18 16.95 8.50
C PHE A 64 -14.12 17.28 9.53
N GLU A 65 -14.48 18.01 10.61
CA GLU A 65 -13.49 18.50 11.59
C GLU A 65 -13.42 17.66 12.87
N GLY A 66 -14.41 16.86 13.13
CA GLY A 66 -14.46 16.00 14.30
C GLY A 66 -15.82 15.38 14.52
N PHE A 67 -15.91 14.48 15.47
CA PHE A 67 -17.14 13.80 15.78
C PHE A 67 -17.44 13.77 17.28
N THR A 68 -18.69 13.55 17.62
CA THR A 68 -19.14 13.30 18.99
C THR A 68 -20.12 12.13 18.99
N LEU A 69 -19.96 11.23 19.93
CA LEU A 69 -20.95 10.19 20.21
C LEU A 69 -21.88 10.68 21.31
N GLY A 70 -23.17 10.44 21.14
CA GLY A 70 -24.16 10.65 22.20
C GLY A 70 -24.27 9.44 23.12
N ASP A 71 -25.20 9.49 24.05
CA ASP A 71 -25.50 8.38 24.94
C ASP A 71 -26.34 7.30 24.22
N PRO A 72 -26.12 6.02 24.53
CA PRO A 72 -26.94 4.94 23.99
C PRO A 72 -28.38 5.06 24.49
N LYS A 73 -29.33 4.78 23.58
CA LYS A 73 -30.76 4.89 23.88
C LYS A 73 -31.26 3.86 24.89
N TYR A 74 -30.67 2.66 24.87
CA TYR A 74 -31.02 1.52 25.69
C TYR A 74 -29.75 0.93 26.34
N SER A 75 -29.93 0.33 27.51
CA SER A 75 -28.88 -0.47 28.14
C SER A 75 -28.61 -1.77 27.36
N VAL A 76 -27.50 -2.44 27.66
CA VAL A 76 -27.15 -3.72 27.04
C VAL A 76 -28.25 -4.78 27.25
N GLU A 77 -28.81 -4.83 28.44
CA GLU A 77 -29.85 -5.80 28.79
C GLU A 77 -31.18 -5.48 28.09
N GLU A 78 -31.57 -4.23 28.08
CA GLU A 78 -32.77 -3.78 27.35
C GLU A 78 -32.65 -4.03 25.83
N CYS A 79 -31.45 -3.86 25.23
CA CYS A 79 -31.22 -4.18 23.82
C CYS A 79 -31.45 -5.66 23.52
N LYS A 80 -31.05 -6.57 24.43
CA LYS A 80 -31.27 -8.01 24.27
C LYS A 80 -32.75 -8.38 24.43
N GLU A 81 -33.48 -7.73 25.32
CA GLU A 81 -34.91 -7.99 25.55
C GLU A 81 -35.80 -7.44 24.43
N ARG A 82 -35.38 -6.31 23.84
CA ARG A 82 -36.19 -5.58 22.81
C ARG A 82 -35.77 -5.87 21.38
N ASP A 83 -34.88 -6.82 21.16
CA ASP A 83 -34.27 -7.08 19.84
C ASP A 83 -33.70 -5.81 19.17
N ALA A 84 -33.10 -4.92 19.99
CA ALA A 84 -32.51 -3.68 19.55
C ALA A 84 -30.98 -3.77 19.43
N SER A 85 -30.37 -2.82 18.76
CA SER A 85 -28.90 -2.71 18.69
C SER A 85 -28.39 -1.75 19.76
N TYR A 86 -27.29 -2.15 20.42
CA TYR A 86 -26.58 -1.29 21.36
C TYR A 86 -25.72 -0.31 20.60
N SER A 87 -26.19 0.92 20.42
CA SER A 87 -25.58 1.95 19.59
C SER A 87 -25.77 3.34 20.19
N ALA A 88 -24.91 4.25 19.80
CA ALA A 88 -25.00 5.66 20.13
C ALA A 88 -25.07 6.52 18.87
N PRO A 89 -25.77 7.67 18.90
CA PRO A 89 -25.85 8.56 17.76
C PRO A 89 -24.49 9.21 17.51
N LEU A 90 -23.98 9.03 16.28
CA LEU A 90 -22.75 9.65 15.80
C LEU A 90 -23.11 10.98 15.14
N ASN A 91 -22.59 12.07 15.70
CA ASN A 91 -22.70 13.40 15.15
C ASN A 91 -21.32 13.90 14.73
N VAL A 92 -21.25 14.48 13.53
CA VAL A 92 -20.01 14.96 12.93
C VAL A 92 -20.10 16.48 12.74
N ASN A 93 -19.04 17.18 13.11
CA ASN A 93 -18.90 18.60 12.84
C ASN A 93 -18.46 18.78 11.39
N VAL A 94 -19.31 19.43 10.61
CA VAL A 94 -19.12 19.64 9.17
C VAL A 94 -18.90 21.13 8.92
N ARG A 95 -17.90 21.43 8.13
CA ARG A 95 -17.54 22.78 7.70
C ARG A 95 -17.66 22.89 6.18
N LEU A 96 -18.46 23.81 5.71
CA LEU A 96 -18.64 24.14 4.31
C LEU A 96 -17.99 25.49 4.04
N LEU A 97 -17.01 25.50 3.13
CA LEU A 97 -16.30 26.71 2.68
C LEU A 97 -16.78 27.08 1.27
N TYR A 98 -17.22 28.32 1.12
CA TYR A 98 -17.48 28.97 -0.16
C TYR A 98 -16.24 29.77 -0.56
N LYS A 99 -15.44 29.29 -1.54
CA LYS A 99 -14.18 29.94 -1.91
C LYS A 99 -14.36 31.34 -2.53
N ASP A 100 -15.41 31.52 -3.30
CA ASP A 100 -15.68 32.79 -3.98
C ASP A 100 -15.96 33.93 -3.01
N THR A 101 -16.70 33.63 -1.94
CA THR A 101 -17.12 34.63 -0.94
C THR A 101 -16.29 34.60 0.32
N GLY A 102 -15.53 33.51 0.55
CA GLY A 102 -14.82 33.26 1.81
C GLY A 102 -15.75 32.90 2.99
N GLU A 103 -17.04 32.67 2.70
CA GLU A 103 -18.04 32.34 3.73
C GLU A 103 -17.81 30.92 4.24
N ILE A 104 -17.85 30.75 5.58
CA ILE A 104 -17.71 29.47 6.25
C ILE A 104 -19.03 29.20 6.99
N LYS A 105 -19.60 28.00 6.74
CA LYS A 105 -20.76 27.50 7.49
C LYS A 105 -20.37 26.23 8.23
N GLU A 106 -20.59 26.23 9.53
CA GLU A 106 -20.36 25.08 10.39
C GLU A 106 -21.69 24.53 10.91
N SER A 107 -21.84 23.22 10.92
CA SER A 107 -23.02 22.55 11.43
C SER A 107 -22.67 21.19 11.99
N LYS A 108 -23.41 20.77 13.01
CA LYS A 108 -23.34 19.44 13.57
C LYS A 108 -24.38 18.56 12.87
N VAL A 109 -23.93 17.53 12.17
CA VAL A 109 -24.79 16.66 11.35
C VAL A 109 -24.83 15.27 11.97
N PHE A 110 -26.02 14.73 12.12
CA PHE A 110 -26.22 13.33 12.50
C PHE A 110 -25.89 12.41 11.32
N MET A 111 -24.92 11.51 11.51
CA MET A 111 -24.50 10.58 10.48
C MET A 111 -25.15 9.20 10.58
N GLY A 112 -25.64 8.84 11.76
CA GLY A 112 -26.27 7.54 12.02
C GLY A 112 -25.98 7.03 13.42
N ASP A 113 -26.55 5.88 13.75
CA ASP A 113 -26.30 5.19 15.01
C ASP A 113 -25.07 4.28 14.87
N PHE A 114 -24.08 4.50 15.73
CA PHE A 114 -22.83 3.76 15.70
C PHE A 114 -22.82 2.67 16.79
N PRO A 115 -22.53 1.38 16.44
CA PRO A 115 -22.52 0.29 17.40
C PRO A 115 -21.45 0.48 18.48
N LEU A 116 -21.85 0.29 19.72
CA LEU A 116 -20.95 0.34 20.88
C LEU A 116 -20.51 -1.07 21.29
N MET A 117 -19.24 -1.18 21.71
CA MET A 117 -18.72 -2.41 22.29
C MET A 117 -19.12 -2.51 23.75
N THR A 118 -19.55 -3.69 24.16
CA THR A 118 -19.84 -4.00 25.57
C THR A 118 -18.54 -4.20 26.38
N GLU A 119 -18.63 -4.22 27.69
CA GLU A 119 -17.48 -4.49 28.58
C GLU A 119 -16.83 -5.86 28.32
N THR A 120 -17.61 -6.82 27.78
CA THR A 120 -17.13 -8.16 27.42
C THR A 120 -16.49 -8.24 26.04
N GLY A 121 -16.36 -7.11 25.30
CA GLY A 121 -15.76 -7.08 23.98
C GLY A 121 -16.68 -7.55 22.86
N THR A 122 -17.99 -7.54 23.08
CA THR A 122 -19.02 -7.97 22.14
C THR A 122 -19.84 -6.78 21.64
N PHE A 123 -20.63 -7.00 20.59
CA PHE A 123 -21.61 -6.05 20.07
C PHE A 123 -23.01 -6.67 20.16
N ILE A 124 -24.01 -5.86 20.44
CA ILE A 124 -25.41 -6.30 20.39
C ILE A 124 -26.06 -5.68 19.16
N ILE A 125 -26.43 -6.54 18.23
CA ILE A 125 -27.06 -6.14 16.97
C ILE A 125 -28.39 -6.90 16.84
N ASN A 126 -29.49 -6.14 16.81
CA ASN A 126 -30.84 -6.69 16.78
C ASN A 126 -31.06 -7.75 17.90
N GLY A 127 -30.68 -7.43 19.14
CA GLY A 127 -30.78 -8.30 20.28
C GLY A 127 -29.76 -9.44 20.38
N ALA A 128 -29.08 -9.76 19.29
CA ALA A 128 -28.08 -10.84 19.24
C ALA A 128 -26.70 -10.33 19.62
N GLU A 129 -26.05 -11.03 20.56
CA GLU A 129 -24.68 -10.75 20.94
C GLU A 129 -23.71 -11.33 19.91
N ARG A 130 -22.85 -10.48 19.36
CA ARG A 130 -21.92 -10.80 18.26
C ARG A 130 -20.50 -10.36 18.61
N VAL A 131 -19.53 -11.06 18.05
CA VAL A 131 -18.09 -10.75 18.17
C VAL A 131 -17.49 -10.54 16.80
N ILE A 132 -16.63 -9.53 16.68
CA ILE A 132 -15.80 -9.36 15.49
C ILE A 132 -14.59 -10.27 15.63
N VAL A 133 -14.47 -11.25 14.75
CA VAL A 133 -13.34 -12.17 14.72
C VAL A 133 -12.18 -11.52 13.98
N SER A 134 -11.01 -11.42 14.63
CA SER A 134 -9.79 -10.93 13.98
C SER A 134 -9.40 -11.84 12.82
N GLN A 135 -9.09 -11.25 11.67
CA GLN A 135 -8.67 -11.98 10.48
C GLN A 135 -7.22 -11.65 10.15
N LEU A 136 -6.45 -12.68 9.80
CA LEU A 136 -5.12 -12.51 9.26
C LEU A 136 -5.20 -12.28 7.76
N VAL A 137 -4.73 -11.13 7.33
CA VAL A 137 -4.63 -10.78 5.91
C VAL A 137 -3.17 -10.55 5.54
N ARG A 138 -2.85 -10.70 4.25
CA ARG A 138 -1.53 -10.30 3.76
C ARG A 138 -1.38 -8.80 3.96
N SER A 139 -0.25 -8.38 4.56
CA SER A 139 0.03 -6.97 4.71
C SER A 139 0.31 -6.33 3.34
N PRO A 140 0.05 -5.03 3.18
CA PRO A 140 0.49 -4.29 2.00
C PRO A 140 1.99 -4.45 1.74
N GLY A 141 2.41 -4.46 0.48
CA GLY A 141 3.81 -4.58 0.09
C GLY A 141 4.00 -5.38 -1.19
N VAL A 142 5.24 -5.74 -1.48
CA VAL A 142 5.63 -6.55 -2.65
C VAL A 142 5.98 -7.96 -2.21
N TYR A 143 5.46 -8.94 -2.93
CA TYR A 143 5.68 -10.36 -2.71
C TYR A 143 6.22 -11.01 -3.96
N TYR A 144 7.27 -11.81 -3.80
CA TYR A 144 7.87 -12.59 -4.87
C TYR A 144 7.62 -14.07 -4.63
N ASN A 145 7.24 -14.79 -5.67
CA ASN A 145 7.02 -16.22 -5.64
C ASN A 145 7.70 -16.91 -6.83
N VAL A 146 8.05 -18.15 -6.63
CA VAL A 146 8.59 -19.01 -7.67
C VAL A 146 7.71 -20.26 -7.73
N SER A 147 7.21 -20.58 -8.90
CA SER A 147 6.49 -21.82 -9.18
C SER A 147 7.26 -22.66 -10.17
N MET A 148 7.00 -23.95 -10.19
CA MET A 148 7.58 -24.86 -11.17
C MET A 148 6.48 -25.35 -12.11
N ASP A 149 6.75 -25.24 -13.39
CA ASP A 149 5.92 -25.87 -14.41
C ASP A 149 6.10 -27.41 -14.39
N PRO A 150 5.15 -28.21 -14.89
CA PRO A 150 5.32 -29.65 -15.03
C PRO A 150 6.57 -30.09 -15.81
N SER A 151 7.09 -29.24 -16.69
CA SER A 151 8.35 -29.43 -17.41
C SER A 151 9.61 -29.20 -16.56
N GLY A 152 9.47 -28.76 -15.29
CA GLY A 152 10.58 -28.41 -14.40
C GLY A 152 11.14 -27.00 -14.61
N LYS A 153 10.54 -26.17 -15.48
CA LYS A 153 10.93 -24.78 -15.68
C LYS A 153 10.44 -23.92 -14.52
N LYS A 154 11.33 -23.07 -14.00
CA LYS A 154 10.98 -22.09 -12.97
C LYS A 154 10.22 -20.92 -13.59
N MET A 155 9.07 -20.61 -13.02
CA MET A 155 8.28 -19.44 -13.35
C MET A 155 8.31 -18.47 -12.15
N TYR A 156 8.47 -17.21 -12.43
CA TYR A 156 8.57 -16.17 -11.42
C TYR A 156 7.30 -15.33 -11.39
N GLY A 157 6.90 -14.95 -10.20
CA GLY A 157 5.74 -14.09 -10.01
C GLY A 157 6.04 -13.00 -9.00
N THR A 158 5.44 -11.85 -9.20
CA THR A 158 5.49 -10.73 -8.28
C THR A 158 4.08 -10.21 -8.08
N THR A 159 3.71 -9.95 -6.83
CA THR A 159 2.42 -9.37 -6.50
C THR A 159 2.63 -8.12 -5.66
N VAL A 160 2.13 -7.00 -6.14
CA VAL A 160 2.07 -5.74 -5.40
C VAL A 160 0.69 -5.63 -4.77
N ILE A 161 0.65 -5.64 -3.44
CA ILE A 161 -0.59 -5.58 -2.66
C ILE A 161 -0.66 -4.21 -1.98
N PRO A 162 -1.61 -3.35 -2.35
CA PRO A 162 -1.89 -2.11 -1.63
C PRO A 162 -2.70 -2.37 -0.37
N ASN A 163 -2.76 -1.39 0.53
CA ASN A 163 -3.73 -1.37 1.62
C ASN A 163 -5.15 -1.12 1.11
N ARG A 164 -5.26 -0.23 0.12
CA ARG A 164 -6.50 0.08 -0.60
C ARG A 164 -6.17 0.27 -2.08
N GLY A 165 -6.93 -0.36 -2.96
CA GLY A 165 -6.77 -0.24 -4.41
C GLY A 165 -6.58 -1.58 -5.12
N ALA A 166 -6.30 -1.51 -6.42
CA ALA A 166 -6.12 -2.68 -7.28
C ALA A 166 -4.77 -3.36 -7.06
N TRP A 167 -4.75 -4.69 -7.07
CA TRP A 167 -3.53 -5.47 -7.04
C TRP A 167 -2.86 -5.47 -8.41
N ILE A 168 -1.54 -5.46 -8.43
CA ILE A 168 -0.74 -5.66 -9.64
C ILE A 168 0.02 -6.95 -9.49
N GLU A 169 -0.14 -7.85 -10.45
CA GLU A 169 0.55 -9.14 -10.48
C GLU A 169 1.36 -9.23 -11.77
N PHE A 170 2.62 -9.64 -11.66
CA PHE A 170 3.47 -10.00 -12.78
C PHE A 170 3.75 -11.49 -12.73
N GLU A 171 3.65 -12.17 -13.87
CA GLU A 171 3.91 -13.61 -13.99
C GLU A 171 4.71 -13.89 -15.25
N THR A 172 5.73 -14.74 -15.18
CA THR A 172 6.36 -15.30 -16.37
C THR A 172 5.62 -16.56 -16.80
N ASP A 173 5.53 -16.78 -18.10
CA ASP A 173 5.00 -18.04 -18.65
C ASP A 173 6.12 -18.99 -19.09
N VAL A 174 5.75 -20.14 -19.63
CA VAL A 174 6.69 -21.17 -20.14
C VAL A 174 7.56 -20.67 -21.30
N ASN A 175 7.15 -19.63 -22.02
CA ASN A 175 7.88 -19.00 -23.12
C ASN A 175 8.72 -17.80 -22.67
N ASP A 176 8.93 -17.61 -21.37
CA ASP A 176 9.62 -16.46 -20.77
C ASP A 176 8.94 -15.11 -21.03
N VAL A 177 7.70 -15.09 -21.47
CA VAL A 177 6.91 -13.88 -21.64
C VAL A 177 6.42 -13.42 -20.27
N ILE A 178 6.62 -12.15 -19.96
CA ILE A 178 6.15 -11.54 -18.72
C ILE A 178 4.76 -10.93 -18.95
N TYR A 179 3.80 -11.38 -18.18
CA TYR A 179 2.45 -10.86 -18.19
C TYR A 179 2.18 -10.02 -16.95
N ALA A 180 1.42 -8.95 -17.13
CA ALA A 180 0.85 -8.17 -16.05
C ALA A 180 -0.65 -8.44 -15.93
N ARG A 181 -1.15 -8.42 -14.72
CA ARG A 181 -2.57 -8.48 -14.39
C ARG A 181 -2.89 -7.38 -13.39
N VAL A 182 -3.92 -6.61 -13.69
CA VAL A 182 -4.44 -5.60 -12.79
C VAL A 182 -5.71 -6.15 -12.16
N ASP A 183 -5.69 -6.32 -10.85
CA ASP A 183 -6.77 -6.91 -10.08
C ASP A 183 -7.14 -8.33 -10.60
N ARG A 184 -8.41 -8.59 -10.85
CA ARG A 184 -8.91 -9.88 -11.36
C ARG A 184 -9.10 -9.91 -12.88
N THR A 185 -8.49 -8.98 -13.59
CA THR A 185 -8.64 -8.88 -15.06
C THR A 185 -7.83 -9.95 -15.79
N ARG A 186 -8.07 -10.07 -17.11
CA ARG A 186 -7.27 -10.94 -17.97
C ARG A 186 -5.85 -10.41 -18.09
N LYS A 187 -4.87 -11.31 -18.05
CA LYS A 187 -3.46 -10.97 -18.23
C LYS A 187 -3.19 -10.31 -19.58
N LEU A 188 -2.24 -9.40 -19.59
CA LEU A 188 -1.74 -8.68 -20.77
C LEU A 188 -0.21 -8.68 -20.73
N PRO A 189 0.50 -8.57 -21.86
CA PRO A 189 1.95 -8.39 -21.84
C PRO A 189 2.35 -7.22 -20.95
N ALA A 190 3.35 -7.42 -20.09
CA ALA A 190 3.75 -6.40 -19.12
C ALA A 190 4.23 -5.10 -19.76
N THR A 191 4.77 -5.18 -20.99
CA THR A 191 5.20 -4.03 -21.78
C THR A 191 4.07 -3.05 -22.08
N ILE A 192 2.84 -3.52 -22.24
CA ILE A 192 1.65 -2.66 -22.40
C ILE A 192 1.46 -1.78 -21.13
N LEU A 193 1.58 -2.37 -19.96
CA LEU A 193 1.50 -1.60 -18.72
C LEU A 193 2.66 -0.61 -18.59
N LEU A 194 3.88 -1.02 -18.95
CA LEU A 194 5.06 -0.14 -18.93
C LEU A 194 4.89 1.06 -19.88
N ARG A 195 4.34 0.85 -21.10
CA ARG A 195 4.04 1.94 -22.03
C ARG A 195 3.00 2.90 -21.45
N ALA A 196 1.94 2.38 -20.88
CA ALA A 196 0.90 3.21 -20.26
C ALA A 196 1.45 4.07 -19.12
N LEU A 197 2.43 3.56 -18.36
CA LEU A 197 3.11 4.27 -17.28
C LEU A 197 4.18 5.27 -17.75
N GLY A 198 4.52 5.31 -19.05
CA GLY A 198 5.40 6.34 -19.61
C GLY A 198 6.55 5.87 -20.46
N LEU A 199 6.89 4.57 -20.48
CA LEU A 199 7.93 4.01 -21.38
C LEU A 199 7.34 3.75 -22.76
N SER A 200 7.18 4.78 -23.57
CA SER A 200 6.37 4.72 -24.80
C SER A 200 6.96 3.82 -25.87
N SER A 201 8.28 3.82 -26.06
CA SER A 201 8.96 3.12 -27.15
C SER A 201 9.65 1.83 -26.69
N ASN A 202 9.89 0.91 -27.64
CA ASN A 202 10.71 -0.28 -27.38
C ASN A 202 12.12 0.10 -26.90
N ALA A 203 12.67 1.17 -27.48
CA ALA A 203 14.02 1.64 -27.14
C ALA A 203 14.10 2.10 -25.66
N GLU A 204 13.08 2.80 -25.15
CA GLU A 204 13.02 3.22 -23.75
C GLU A 204 12.90 2.02 -22.81
N ILE A 205 12.07 1.01 -23.16
CA ILE A 205 11.94 -0.22 -22.38
C ILE A 205 13.28 -0.97 -22.33
N LEU A 206 13.94 -1.14 -23.49
CA LEU A 206 15.23 -1.81 -23.57
C LEU A 206 16.36 -1.00 -22.90
N ALA A 207 16.31 0.33 -23.00
CA ALA A 207 17.26 1.17 -22.28
C ALA A 207 17.16 0.98 -20.76
N LEU A 208 15.94 0.84 -20.22
CA LEU A 208 15.74 0.66 -18.79
C LEU A 208 16.04 -0.77 -18.31
N PHE A 209 15.46 -1.79 -18.96
CA PHE A 209 15.54 -3.19 -18.50
C PHE A 209 16.65 -4.02 -19.16
N GLY A 210 17.30 -3.49 -20.19
CA GLY A 210 18.30 -4.21 -20.98
C GLY A 210 17.66 -5.22 -21.96
N GLU A 211 18.51 -5.85 -22.76
CA GLU A 211 18.13 -6.88 -23.75
C GLU A 211 18.00 -8.27 -23.11
N HIS A 212 17.24 -8.36 -22.02
CA HIS A 212 16.99 -9.65 -21.39
C HIS A 212 16.03 -10.49 -22.25
N PRO A 213 16.26 -11.82 -22.40
CA PRO A 213 15.42 -12.68 -23.23
C PRO A 213 13.93 -12.59 -22.92
N SER A 214 13.56 -12.48 -21.64
CA SER A 214 12.15 -12.35 -21.24
C SER A 214 11.55 -11.01 -21.66
N VAL A 215 12.33 -9.93 -21.66
CA VAL A 215 11.87 -8.61 -22.11
C VAL A 215 11.64 -8.64 -23.62
N LEU A 216 12.57 -9.21 -24.38
CA LEU A 216 12.46 -9.36 -25.83
C LEU A 216 11.24 -10.21 -26.21
N ALA A 217 11.08 -11.38 -25.57
CA ALA A 217 9.92 -12.25 -25.79
C ALA A 217 8.59 -11.55 -25.43
N THR A 218 8.59 -10.67 -24.43
CA THR A 218 7.41 -9.90 -24.05
C THR A 218 7.09 -8.81 -25.09
N LEU A 219 8.11 -8.13 -25.61
CA LEU A 219 7.96 -7.14 -26.68
C LEU A 219 7.43 -7.76 -27.98
N GLU A 220 7.83 -8.97 -28.32
CA GLU A 220 7.31 -9.71 -29.48
C GLU A 220 5.81 -10.05 -29.36
N ARG A 221 5.31 -10.21 -28.12
CA ARG A 221 3.90 -10.46 -27.83
C ARG A 221 3.06 -9.19 -27.68
N ASP A 222 3.70 -8.05 -27.59
CA ASP A 222 3.05 -6.76 -27.44
C ASP A 222 2.59 -6.25 -28.82
N ALA A 223 1.29 -6.10 -28.99
CA ALA A 223 0.70 -5.57 -30.21
C ALA A 223 0.70 -4.03 -30.27
N THR A 224 1.09 -3.36 -29.18
CA THR A 224 1.08 -1.90 -29.08
C THR A 224 2.45 -1.31 -29.40
N THR A 225 2.48 -0.13 -30.00
CA THR A 225 3.72 0.54 -30.41
C THR A 225 4.00 1.82 -29.62
N ASN A 226 2.97 2.39 -29.03
CA ASN A 226 3.05 3.67 -28.31
C ASN A 226 2.16 3.67 -27.05
N ARG A 227 2.29 4.75 -26.26
CA ARG A 227 1.55 4.93 -25.01
C ARG A 227 0.03 4.98 -25.21
N GLU A 228 -0.43 5.63 -26.27
CA GLU A 228 -1.85 5.83 -26.53
C GLU A 228 -2.56 4.50 -26.81
N GLU A 229 -1.97 3.67 -27.66
CA GLU A 229 -2.47 2.32 -27.94
C GLU A 229 -2.48 1.44 -26.68
N ALA A 230 -1.43 1.53 -25.86
CA ALA A 230 -1.33 0.79 -24.61
C ALA A 230 -2.42 1.20 -23.62
N LEU A 231 -2.70 2.48 -23.44
CA LEU A 231 -3.77 2.99 -22.59
C LEU A 231 -5.15 2.47 -23.05
N ILE A 232 -5.41 2.50 -24.35
CA ILE A 232 -6.65 1.99 -24.95
C ILE A 232 -6.78 0.47 -24.71
N GLU A 233 -5.70 -0.28 -24.88
CA GLU A 233 -5.73 -1.74 -24.69
C GLU A 233 -5.96 -2.11 -23.21
N ILE A 234 -5.36 -1.40 -22.26
CA ILE A 234 -5.63 -1.59 -20.83
C ILE A 234 -7.09 -1.24 -20.50
N TYR A 235 -7.59 -0.13 -21.05
CA TYR A 235 -8.98 0.27 -20.82
C TYR A 235 -9.96 -0.81 -21.25
N LYS A 236 -9.79 -1.40 -22.44
CA LYS A 236 -10.62 -2.53 -22.91
C LYS A 236 -10.60 -3.74 -21.96
N LYS A 237 -9.49 -3.96 -21.25
CA LYS A 237 -9.39 -5.06 -20.29
C LYS A 237 -10.06 -4.73 -18.95
N LEU A 238 -9.92 -3.49 -18.48
CA LEU A 238 -10.49 -3.03 -17.21
C LEU A 238 -12.00 -2.75 -17.32
N ARG A 239 -12.45 -2.25 -18.48
CA ARG A 239 -13.84 -1.86 -18.76
C ARG A 239 -14.36 -2.51 -20.04
N PRO A 240 -14.56 -3.84 -20.03
CA PRO A 240 -15.06 -4.53 -21.22
C PRO A 240 -16.48 -4.04 -21.54
N GLY A 241 -16.70 -3.66 -22.82
CA GLY A 241 -18.01 -3.21 -23.30
C GLY A 241 -18.18 -1.69 -23.38
N GLU A 242 -17.29 -0.90 -22.82
CA GLU A 242 -17.29 0.56 -22.97
C GLU A 242 -16.42 0.98 -24.17
N PRO A 243 -16.82 1.99 -24.96
CA PRO A 243 -15.97 2.51 -26.04
C PRO A 243 -14.73 3.19 -25.47
N PRO A 244 -13.52 2.76 -25.83
CA PRO A 244 -12.30 3.35 -25.32
C PRO A 244 -12.02 4.70 -26.01
N THR A 245 -11.83 5.75 -25.21
CA THR A 245 -11.27 7.02 -25.63
C THR A 245 -9.93 7.24 -24.93
N LEU A 246 -9.02 7.98 -25.54
CA LEU A 246 -7.71 8.25 -24.94
C LEU A 246 -7.85 8.96 -23.59
N GLU A 247 -8.74 9.95 -23.52
CA GLU A 247 -8.99 10.74 -22.32
C GLU A 247 -9.52 9.87 -21.17
N ASN A 248 -10.57 9.07 -21.43
CA ASN A 248 -11.12 8.17 -20.42
C ASN A 248 -10.09 7.11 -19.98
N SER A 249 -9.26 6.64 -20.91
CA SER A 249 -8.22 5.64 -20.61
C SER A 249 -7.14 6.21 -19.70
N THR A 250 -6.68 7.43 -19.98
CA THR A 250 -5.70 8.12 -19.13
C THR A 250 -6.27 8.39 -17.74
N GLN A 251 -7.48 8.95 -17.68
CA GLN A 251 -8.15 9.24 -16.43
C GLN A 251 -8.38 7.97 -15.58
N LEU A 252 -8.71 6.83 -16.23
CA LEU A 252 -8.89 5.57 -15.53
C LEU A 252 -7.60 5.09 -14.87
N ILE A 253 -6.45 5.13 -15.57
CA ILE A 253 -5.16 4.71 -15.04
C ILE A 253 -4.72 5.63 -13.91
N GLU A 254 -4.84 6.95 -14.09
CA GLU A 254 -4.51 7.92 -13.05
C GLU A 254 -5.37 7.72 -11.79
N ALA A 255 -6.68 7.55 -11.97
CA ALA A 255 -7.58 7.30 -10.85
C ALA A 255 -7.36 5.95 -10.15
N THR A 256 -6.89 4.92 -10.89
CA THR A 256 -6.70 3.59 -10.35
C THR A 256 -5.41 3.48 -9.52
N PHE A 257 -4.31 4.11 -9.94
CA PHE A 257 -3.00 3.91 -9.35
C PHE A 257 -2.40 5.14 -8.65
N PHE A 258 -2.78 6.34 -9.08
CA PHE A 258 -2.12 7.57 -8.64
C PHE A 258 -3.03 8.53 -7.87
N ASP A 259 -4.31 8.17 -7.68
CA ASP A 259 -5.22 8.90 -6.81
C ASP A 259 -5.06 8.43 -5.35
N ASN A 260 -4.56 9.31 -4.49
CA ASN A 260 -4.36 9.04 -3.05
C ASN A 260 -5.61 8.57 -2.32
N LYS A 261 -6.79 8.93 -2.81
CA LYS A 261 -8.08 8.51 -2.23
C LYS A 261 -8.46 7.09 -2.62
N ARG A 262 -7.96 6.60 -3.74
CA ARG A 262 -8.30 5.29 -4.31
C ARG A 262 -7.21 4.26 -4.14
N TYR A 263 -5.96 4.68 -4.17
CA TYR A 263 -4.80 3.80 -4.03
C TYR A 263 -3.93 4.25 -2.87
N ASP A 264 -3.73 3.37 -1.89
CA ASP A 264 -2.94 3.65 -0.70
C ASP A 264 -2.15 2.41 -0.28
N LEU A 265 -0.87 2.58 -0.02
CA LEU A 265 0.01 1.54 0.52
C LEU A 265 0.03 1.52 2.04
N ALA A 266 -0.41 2.59 2.69
CA ALA A 266 -0.20 2.86 4.10
C ALA A 266 1.30 2.82 4.50
N SER A 267 1.61 3.16 5.75
CA SER A 267 3.00 3.18 6.26
C SER A 267 3.66 1.80 6.18
N VAL A 268 2.91 0.74 6.48
CA VAL A 268 3.42 -0.65 6.44
C VAL A 268 3.80 -1.09 5.03
N GLY A 269 2.95 -0.78 4.04
CA GLY A 269 3.23 -1.10 2.64
C GLY A 269 4.45 -0.35 2.14
N ARG A 270 4.56 0.95 2.46
CA ARG A 270 5.71 1.78 2.10
C ARG A 270 7.00 1.25 2.73
N TYR A 271 6.99 0.94 4.01
CA TYR A 271 8.13 0.33 4.67
C TYR A 271 8.59 -0.98 4.00
N LYS A 272 7.64 -1.86 3.64
CA LYS A 272 7.98 -3.12 2.97
C LYS A 272 8.50 -2.93 1.55
N LEU A 273 7.98 -1.96 0.81
CA LEU A 273 8.50 -1.58 -0.50
C LEU A 273 9.94 -1.07 -0.38
N ASN A 274 10.19 -0.09 0.49
CA ASN A 274 11.52 0.44 0.75
C ASN A 274 12.50 -0.66 1.16
N LYS A 275 12.06 -1.59 2.02
CA LYS A 275 12.88 -2.72 2.46
C LYS A 275 13.29 -3.67 1.33
N LYS A 276 12.44 -3.84 0.30
CA LYS A 276 12.68 -4.79 -0.82
C LYS A 276 13.24 -4.12 -2.06
N LEU A 277 12.77 -2.92 -2.40
CA LEU A 277 13.12 -2.20 -3.63
C LEU A 277 14.13 -1.09 -3.39
N GLY A 278 14.30 -0.63 -2.14
CA GLY A 278 15.23 0.40 -1.77
C GLY A 278 16.68 0.00 -2.06
N TRP A 279 17.49 0.96 -2.45
CA TRP A 279 18.86 0.78 -2.94
C TRP A 279 19.81 0.15 -1.90
N ARG A 280 19.70 0.50 -0.62
CA ARG A 280 20.61 0.05 0.45
C ARG A 280 20.76 -1.46 0.51
N ARG A 281 19.65 -2.20 0.61
CA ARG A 281 19.66 -3.66 0.70
C ARG A 281 20.01 -4.34 -0.61
N ARG A 282 19.67 -3.74 -1.73
CA ARG A 282 19.92 -4.30 -3.03
C ARG A 282 21.40 -4.18 -3.44
N LEU A 283 22.07 -3.13 -2.97
CA LEU A 283 23.48 -2.89 -3.24
C LEU A 283 24.42 -3.56 -2.23
N LEU A 284 24.00 -3.79 -1.00
CA LEU A 284 24.81 -4.40 0.04
C LEU A 284 25.41 -5.74 -0.43
N ASP A 285 26.70 -5.95 -0.17
CA ASP A 285 27.49 -7.12 -0.58
C ASP A 285 27.64 -7.33 -2.08
N LYS A 286 27.25 -6.37 -2.91
CA LYS A 286 27.48 -6.41 -4.36
C LYS A 286 28.80 -5.75 -4.73
N VAL A 287 29.31 -6.11 -5.90
CA VAL A 287 30.51 -5.48 -6.49
C VAL A 287 30.07 -4.60 -7.64
N LEU A 288 30.51 -3.35 -7.64
CA LEU A 288 30.23 -2.41 -8.72
C LEU A 288 30.97 -2.84 -9.99
N ASP A 289 30.29 -2.90 -11.11
CA ASP A 289 30.91 -3.11 -12.42
C ASP A 289 31.33 -1.79 -13.08
N ALA A 290 30.53 -0.76 -12.92
CA ALA A 290 30.82 0.60 -13.35
C ALA A 290 31.01 1.53 -12.14
N PRO A 291 31.78 2.64 -12.29
CA PRO A 291 31.93 3.61 -11.21
C PRO A 291 30.56 4.27 -10.90
N LEU A 292 30.31 4.50 -9.62
CA LEU A 292 29.17 5.27 -9.18
C LEU A 292 29.53 6.75 -9.22
N VAL A 293 28.86 7.51 -10.09
CA VAL A 293 29.15 8.92 -10.36
C VAL A 293 27.95 9.78 -9.94
N ASP A 294 28.22 10.88 -9.28
CA ASP A 294 27.20 11.90 -9.08
C ASP A 294 26.89 12.60 -10.40
N THR A 295 25.66 12.45 -10.86
CA THR A 295 25.20 13.03 -12.14
C THR A 295 25.15 14.55 -12.13
N SER A 296 25.13 15.18 -10.97
CA SER A 296 25.09 16.65 -10.82
C SER A 296 26.47 17.28 -10.84
N THR A 297 27.44 16.64 -10.18
CA THR A 297 28.82 17.15 -10.04
C THR A 297 29.82 16.48 -10.98
N GLY A 298 29.51 15.29 -11.49
CA GLY A 298 30.41 14.46 -12.26
C GLY A 298 31.50 13.76 -11.41
N GLU A 299 31.43 13.85 -10.09
CA GLU A 299 32.40 13.26 -9.19
C GLU A 299 32.19 11.76 -9.03
N ILE A 300 33.28 10.99 -9.04
CA ILE A 300 33.26 9.55 -8.80
C ILE A 300 33.20 9.31 -7.30
N ILE A 301 32.08 8.81 -6.81
CA ILE A 301 31.87 8.51 -5.39
C ILE A 301 32.48 7.17 -5.01
N LEU A 302 32.25 6.14 -5.83
CA LEU A 302 32.86 4.83 -5.67
C LEU A 302 33.40 4.35 -7.01
N PRO A 303 34.66 3.88 -7.07
CA PRO A 303 35.24 3.34 -8.29
C PRO A 303 34.65 1.97 -8.65
N ALA A 304 34.75 1.61 -9.93
CA ALA A 304 34.42 0.27 -10.40
C ALA A 304 35.23 -0.80 -9.66
N GLY A 305 34.65 -1.97 -9.44
CA GLY A 305 35.27 -3.07 -8.71
C GLY A 305 35.16 -2.97 -7.18
N THR A 306 34.59 -1.89 -6.65
CA THR A 306 34.41 -1.74 -5.20
C THR A 306 33.29 -2.68 -4.72
N ARG A 307 33.58 -3.45 -3.66
CA ARG A 307 32.53 -4.18 -2.93
C ARG A 307 31.82 -3.22 -1.99
N ILE A 308 30.50 -3.18 -2.07
CA ILE A 308 29.68 -2.30 -1.27
C ILE A 308 29.46 -2.95 0.10
N ASP A 309 30.19 -2.46 1.09
CA ASP A 309 30.03 -2.76 2.51
C ASP A 309 29.23 -1.63 3.21
N ASP A 310 29.04 -1.76 4.54
CA ASP A 310 28.31 -0.75 5.30
C ASP A 310 28.98 0.64 5.22
N LYS A 311 30.31 0.71 5.13
CA LYS A 311 31.03 2.00 4.97
C LYS A 311 30.79 2.63 3.61
N ALA A 312 30.75 1.80 2.56
CA ALA A 312 30.44 2.26 1.22
C ALA A 312 28.99 2.76 1.14
N ILE A 313 28.07 2.14 1.88
CA ILE A 313 26.69 2.59 2.01
C ILE A 313 26.61 3.96 2.67
N ASP A 314 27.35 4.18 3.76
CA ASP A 314 27.40 5.49 4.44
C ASP A 314 27.93 6.59 3.51
N ILE A 315 28.96 6.29 2.68
CA ILE A 315 29.49 7.22 1.68
C ILE A 315 28.43 7.56 0.62
N ILE A 316 27.73 6.55 0.11
CA ILE A 316 26.64 6.73 -0.86
C ILE A 316 25.52 7.59 -0.25
N GLU A 317 25.19 7.37 1.01
CA GLU A 317 24.15 8.14 1.71
C GLU A 317 24.53 9.62 1.87
N GLN A 318 25.77 9.89 2.24
CA GLN A 318 26.30 11.25 2.38
C GLN A 318 26.37 12.00 1.05
N SER A 319 26.52 11.29 -0.07
CA SER A 319 26.56 11.89 -1.40
C SER A 319 25.21 12.32 -1.95
N GLU A 320 24.12 11.94 -1.29
CA GLU A 320 22.74 12.24 -1.71
C GLU A 320 22.35 11.79 -3.14
N ILE A 321 23.17 10.96 -3.81
CA ILE A 321 22.88 10.46 -5.18
C ILE A 321 21.51 9.77 -5.24
N PHE A 322 21.17 9.02 -4.20
CA PHE A 322 19.89 8.34 -4.08
C PHE A 322 18.83 9.18 -3.36
N SER A 323 19.08 10.46 -3.13
CA SER A 323 18.09 11.38 -2.61
C SER A 323 17.06 11.74 -3.69
N GLY A 324 15.83 11.98 -3.27
CA GLY A 324 14.75 12.37 -4.18
C GLY A 324 13.99 11.19 -4.79
N VAL A 325 12.92 11.54 -5.50
CA VAL A 325 12.04 10.59 -6.19
C VAL A 325 12.64 10.22 -7.53
N GLY A 326 12.55 8.96 -7.91
CA GLY A 326 12.96 8.46 -9.21
C GLY A 326 13.68 7.11 -9.15
N LEU A 327 13.75 6.46 -10.30
CA LEU A 327 14.52 5.23 -10.46
C LEU A 327 16.00 5.53 -10.45
N LYS A 328 16.74 4.69 -9.75
CA LYS A 328 18.21 4.73 -9.71
C LYS A 328 18.78 3.45 -10.31
N GLU A 329 19.73 3.60 -11.21
CA GLU A 329 20.33 2.50 -11.94
C GLU A 329 21.78 2.31 -11.49
N VAL A 330 22.14 1.07 -11.17
CA VAL A 330 23.50 0.72 -10.77
C VAL A 330 23.92 -0.58 -11.46
N PHE A 331 25.09 -0.59 -12.06
CA PHE A 331 25.66 -1.79 -12.67
C PHE A 331 26.46 -2.56 -11.64
N ILE A 332 26.07 -3.79 -11.40
CA ILE A 332 26.72 -4.70 -10.44
C ILE A 332 27.22 -5.96 -11.15
N ARG A 333 28.27 -6.54 -10.63
CA ARG A 333 28.79 -7.83 -11.09
C ARG A 333 28.34 -8.94 -10.14
N VAL A 334 27.69 -9.96 -10.70
CA VAL A 334 27.28 -11.16 -9.96
C VAL A 334 27.88 -12.36 -10.69
N LYS A 335 28.89 -13.00 -10.08
CA LYS A 335 29.73 -14.02 -10.72
C LYS A 335 30.39 -13.44 -11.98
N GLU A 336 30.07 -13.99 -13.16
CA GLU A 336 30.62 -13.55 -14.45
C GLU A 336 29.66 -12.64 -15.25
N GLN A 337 28.47 -12.34 -14.69
CA GLN A 337 27.46 -11.52 -15.38
C GLN A 337 27.40 -10.13 -14.80
N VAL A 338 27.28 -9.15 -15.69
CA VAL A 338 26.95 -7.77 -15.34
C VAL A 338 25.44 -7.63 -15.33
N LEU A 339 24.91 -7.17 -14.21
CA LEU A 339 23.48 -6.95 -14.04
C LEU A 339 23.23 -5.46 -13.78
N LYS A 340 22.24 -4.91 -14.45
CA LYS A 340 21.70 -3.59 -14.18
C LYS A 340 20.68 -3.71 -13.04
N LEU A 341 20.99 -3.11 -11.92
CA LEU A 341 20.10 -3.08 -10.78
C LEU A 341 19.28 -1.79 -10.81
N ILE A 342 17.97 -1.93 -10.81
CA ILE A 342 17.02 -0.82 -10.75
C ILE A 342 16.51 -0.73 -9.31
N CYS A 343 16.73 0.40 -8.66
CA CYS A 343 16.33 0.64 -7.27
C CYS A 343 15.47 1.89 -7.17
N THR A 344 14.64 1.95 -6.16
CA THR A 344 13.98 3.19 -5.74
C THR A 344 14.82 3.91 -4.68
N ALA A 345 14.72 5.24 -4.63
CA ALA A 345 15.14 6.00 -3.46
C ALA A 345 14.31 5.58 -2.23
N ASP A 346 14.85 5.78 -1.03
CA ASP A 346 14.08 5.58 0.19
C ASP A 346 13.00 6.67 0.30
N ILE A 347 11.76 6.31 0.01
CA ILE A 347 10.62 7.21 0.10
C ILE A 347 10.13 7.21 1.56
N PRO A 348 9.93 8.39 2.18
CA PRO A 348 9.43 8.46 3.54
C PRO A 348 8.12 7.70 3.74
N GLU A 349 7.99 6.99 4.87
CA GLU A 349 6.80 6.21 5.21
C GLU A 349 5.48 7.02 5.25
N LYS A 350 5.59 8.35 5.33
CA LYS A 350 4.45 9.27 5.26
C LYS A 350 3.79 9.34 3.88
N HIS A 351 4.52 9.00 2.83
CA HIS A 351 3.96 8.93 1.48
C HIS A 351 3.11 7.68 1.33
N ARG A 352 1.83 7.87 1.06
CA ARG A 352 0.83 6.80 0.98
C ARG A 352 0.63 6.24 -0.43
N THR A 353 1.07 6.96 -1.45
CA THR A 353 0.90 6.58 -2.85
C THR A 353 2.02 5.70 -3.36
N VAL A 354 1.69 4.83 -4.30
CA VAL A 354 2.65 4.16 -5.16
C VAL A 354 3.08 5.14 -6.26
N THR A 355 4.36 5.14 -6.57
CA THR A 355 4.88 5.93 -7.69
C THR A 355 5.05 5.05 -8.93
N VAL A 356 5.20 5.68 -10.10
CA VAL A 356 5.53 4.95 -11.34
C VAL A 356 6.83 4.17 -11.16
N GLU A 357 7.79 4.76 -10.48
CA GLU A 357 9.10 4.17 -10.18
C GLU A 357 8.99 2.91 -9.33
N ASP A 358 8.10 2.88 -8.34
CA ASP A 358 7.85 1.69 -7.53
C ASP A 358 7.32 0.53 -8.38
N VAL A 359 6.42 0.83 -9.32
CA VAL A 359 5.89 -0.18 -10.25
C VAL A 359 6.99 -0.68 -11.18
N LEU A 360 7.77 0.23 -11.77
CA LEU A 360 8.88 -0.12 -12.67
C LEU A 360 9.95 -0.93 -11.95
N ALA A 361 10.33 -0.54 -10.73
CA ALA A 361 11.29 -1.29 -9.92
C ALA A 361 10.76 -2.67 -9.49
N SER A 362 9.46 -2.85 -9.33
CA SER A 362 8.87 -4.15 -9.01
C SER A 362 8.87 -5.11 -10.19
N PHE A 363 8.90 -4.57 -11.42
CA PHE A 363 9.02 -5.35 -12.66
C PHE A 363 10.47 -5.84 -12.88
N GLY A 364 11.48 -5.01 -12.63
CA GLY A 364 12.92 -5.34 -12.72
C GLY A 364 13.41 -6.07 -11.49
#